data_4f7857d48d79c31deb102fd884d049c0
#
_entry.id   4f7857d48d79c31deb102fd884d049c0
#
_cell.length_a   1.000
_cell.length_b   1.000
_cell.length_c   1.000
_cell.angle_alpha   90.00
_cell.angle_beta   90.00
_cell.angle_gamma   90.00
#
_symmetry.space_group_name_H-M   'P 1'
#
loop_
_entity.id
_entity.type
_entity.pdbx_description
1 polymer ?
#
loop_
_entity_poly.entity_id
_entity_poly.type
_entity_poly.pdbx_seq_one_letter_code
_entity_poly.pdbx_strand_id
1 'polypeptide(L)'
;GDVFYLHSRLLERAARMNDEHGGGSLTALPIIETQAGDVSAYIPTNVISITDGQIYLETEMFHEGFRPAVNAGLSVSRVGGSAQIKAMKKIAAPIRVELAQYRELAAFSQFGSELDADTREKLAQGERIREVLKQPQYQPMPVEYQVITLYVATGKYLLDVEVDQITRFEQEFFTLSLIHISE
;
A
#
# COMPACT_ATOMS: atom_id res chain seq x y z
N GLY A 1 -21.42 -5.03 -27.70
CA GLY A 1 -21.04 -6.31 -27.27
C GLY A 1 -21.18 -6.53 -25.78
N ASP A 2 -21.13 -7.76 -25.43
CA ASP A 2 -21.35 -8.22 -24.06
C ASP A 2 -20.02 -8.43 -23.31
N VAL A 3 -19.18 -7.40 -23.33
CA VAL A 3 -17.85 -7.46 -22.70
C VAL A 3 -17.95 -7.58 -21.19
N PHE A 4 -18.90 -6.88 -20.57
CA PHE A 4 -19.15 -6.98 -19.14
C PHE A 4 -19.50 -8.43 -18.73
N TYR A 5 -20.40 -9.07 -19.48
CA TYR A 5 -20.79 -10.45 -19.21
C TYR A 5 -19.64 -11.45 -19.35
N LEU A 6 -18.80 -11.27 -20.37
CA LEU A 6 -17.61 -12.11 -20.56
C LEU A 6 -16.62 -11.94 -19.40
N HIS A 7 -16.33 -10.71 -18.99
CA HIS A 7 -15.43 -10.43 -17.87
C HIS A 7 -16.00 -10.94 -16.55
N SER A 8 -17.28 -10.73 -16.27
CA SER A 8 -17.91 -11.24 -15.05
C SER A 8 -17.87 -12.76 -14.97
N ARG A 9 -18.20 -13.47 -16.04
CA ARG A 9 -18.12 -14.95 -16.09
C ARG A 9 -16.69 -15.45 -15.87
N LEU A 10 -15.69 -14.76 -16.42
CA LEU A 10 -14.30 -15.16 -16.24
C LEU A 10 -13.83 -14.93 -14.80
N LEU A 11 -14.12 -13.78 -14.22
CA LEU A 11 -13.61 -13.36 -12.90
C LEU A 11 -14.39 -14.00 -11.75
N GLU A 12 -15.68 -14.32 -11.91
CA GLU A 12 -16.48 -15.04 -10.92
C GLU A 12 -16.02 -16.48 -10.67
N ARG A 13 -15.07 -16.98 -11.47
CA ARG A 13 -14.37 -18.27 -11.19
C ARG A 13 -13.44 -18.15 -9.98
N ALA A 14 -12.95 -16.95 -9.70
CA ALA A 14 -12.14 -16.68 -8.52
C ALA A 14 -13.06 -16.63 -7.29
N ALA A 15 -12.97 -17.65 -6.45
CA ALA A 15 -13.83 -17.79 -5.28
C ALA A 15 -13.12 -18.59 -4.19
N ARG A 16 -13.62 -18.47 -2.98
CA ARG A 16 -13.29 -19.39 -1.89
C ARG A 16 -14.44 -20.38 -1.72
N MET A 17 -14.08 -21.65 -1.72
CA MET A 17 -15.04 -22.73 -1.46
C MET A 17 -15.30 -22.85 0.05
N ASN A 18 -16.49 -23.33 0.40
CA ASN A 18 -16.81 -23.70 1.77
C ASN A 18 -16.13 -25.03 2.17
N ASP A 19 -16.19 -25.36 3.44
CA ASP A 19 -15.53 -26.56 3.97
C ASP A 19 -16.12 -27.86 3.39
N GLU A 20 -17.41 -27.88 3.07
CA GLU A 20 -18.09 -29.01 2.42
C GLU A 20 -17.53 -29.32 1.04
N HIS A 21 -16.95 -28.31 0.36
CA HIS A 21 -16.33 -28.43 -0.96
C HIS A 21 -14.79 -28.33 -0.89
N GLY A 22 -14.21 -28.61 0.28
CA GLY A 22 -12.76 -28.69 0.46
C GLY A 22 -12.04 -27.40 0.84
N GLY A 23 -12.74 -26.28 1.03
CA GLY A 23 -12.19 -25.02 1.57
C GLY A 23 -11.12 -24.33 0.71
N GLY A 24 -10.88 -24.80 -0.52
CA GLY A 24 -9.88 -24.22 -1.43
C GLY A 24 -10.25 -22.80 -1.90
N SER A 25 -9.27 -22.06 -2.39
CA SER A 25 -9.48 -20.72 -2.93
C SER A 25 -8.71 -20.50 -4.24
N LEU A 26 -9.30 -19.70 -5.12
CA LEU A 26 -8.68 -19.18 -6.34
C LEU A 26 -8.72 -17.67 -6.33
N THR A 27 -7.57 -17.02 -6.44
CA THR A 27 -7.45 -15.57 -6.55
C THR A 27 -7.11 -15.19 -7.99
N ALA A 28 -7.89 -14.27 -8.57
CA ALA A 28 -7.59 -13.66 -9.87
C ALA A 28 -7.05 -12.24 -9.67
N LEU A 29 -5.99 -11.91 -10.38
CA LEU A 29 -5.39 -10.57 -10.43
C LEU A 29 -5.43 -10.07 -11.89
N PRO A 30 -6.58 -9.58 -12.37
CA PRO A 30 -6.67 -9.04 -13.71
C PRO A 30 -5.88 -7.73 -13.80
N ILE A 31 -5.05 -7.58 -14.83
CA ILE A 31 -4.29 -6.36 -15.10
C ILE A 31 -5.01 -5.61 -16.20
N ILE A 32 -5.42 -4.38 -15.91
CA ILE A 32 -6.13 -3.51 -16.83
C ILE A 32 -5.29 -2.26 -17.09
N GLU A 33 -5.01 -2.01 -18.36
CA GLU A 33 -4.37 -0.78 -18.79
C GLU A 33 -5.39 0.36 -18.85
N THR A 34 -5.02 1.52 -18.29
CA THR A 34 -5.80 2.74 -18.38
C THR A 34 -5.14 3.71 -19.36
N GLN A 35 -5.94 4.43 -20.14
CA GLN A 35 -5.48 5.52 -21.00
C GLN A 35 -5.37 6.79 -20.15
N ALA A 36 -4.15 7.34 -20.03
CA ALA A 36 -3.88 8.56 -19.24
C ALA A 36 -4.43 8.53 -17.80
N GLY A 37 -4.47 7.34 -17.16
CA GLY A 37 -4.99 7.18 -15.81
C GLY A 37 -6.52 7.23 -15.69
N ASP A 38 -7.27 7.22 -16.81
CA ASP A 38 -8.73 7.26 -16.78
C ASP A 38 -9.34 5.94 -16.34
N VAL A 39 -9.70 5.86 -15.07
CA VAL A 39 -10.40 4.70 -14.46
C VAL A 39 -11.91 4.75 -14.69
N SER A 40 -12.43 5.85 -15.24
CA SER A 40 -13.88 5.99 -15.55
C SER A 40 -14.26 5.42 -16.91
N ALA A 41 -13.27 5.00 -17.70
CA ALA A 41 -13.49 4.34 -18.97
C ALA A 41 -14.25 3.02 -18.82
N TYR A 42 -14.84 2.54 -19.91
CA TYR A 42 -15.78 1.41 -19.90
C TYR A 42 -15.17 0.11 -19.33
N ILE A 43 -13.99 -0.29 -19.76
CA ILE A 43 -13.37 -1.54 -19.28
C ILE A 43 -12.90 -1.44 -17.83
N PRO A 44 -12.14 -0.40 -17.40
CA PRO A 44 -11.78 -0.24 -15.98
C PRO A 44 -13.00 -0.23 -15.06
N THR A 45 -14.03 0.52 -15.40
CA THR A 45 -15.27 0.61 -14.59
C THR A 45 -15.94 -0.75 -14.42
N ASN A 46 -16.06 -1.53 -15.50
CA ASN A 46 -16.64 -2.85 -15.46
C ASN A 46 -15.83 -3.80 -14.55
N VAL A 47 -14.53 -3.82 -14.71
CA VAL A 47 -13.65 -4.71 -13.92
C VAL A 47 -13.65 -4.32 -12.44
N ILE A 48 -13.62 -3.04 -12.11
CA ILE A 48 -13.73 -2.55 -10.72
C ILE A 48 -15.06 -2.99 -10.11
N SER A 49 -16.16 -2.99 -10.86
CA SER A 49 -17.47 -3.38 -10.36
C SER A 49 -17.60 -4.89 -10.12
N ILE A 50 -16.89 -5.71 -10.89
CA ILE A 50 -16.89 -7.18 -10.77
C ILE A 50 -15.99 -7.66 -9.63
N THR A 51 -14.83 -7.02 -9.46
CA THR A 51 -13.79 -7.43 -8.51
C THR A 51 -14.04 -6.90 -7.09
N ASP A 52 -13.32 -7.43 -6.11
CA ASP A 52 -13.39 -7.02 -4.70
C ASP A 52 -12.60 -5.75 -4.38
N GLY A 53 -12.12 -5.07 -5.37
CA GLY A 53 -11.36 -3.85 -5.24
C GLY A 53 -10.32 -3.70 -6.35
N GLN A 54 -9.46 -2.71 -6.22
CA GLN A 54 -8.40 -2.41 -7.17
C GLN A 54 -7.13 -1.98 -6.47
N ILE A 55 -5.99 -2.32 -7.08
CA ILE A 55 -4.69 -1.76 -6.77
C ILE A 55 -4.39 -0.75 -7.89
N TYR A 56 -4.36 0.54 -7.54
CA TYR A 56 -4.16 1.62 -8.50
C TYR A 56 -2.67 2.00 -8.57
N LEU A 57 -2.09 1.88 -9.77
CA LEU A 57 -0.70 2.24 -10.03
C LEU A 57 -0.64 3.59 -10.76
N GLU A 58 0.21 4.49 -10.28
CA GLU A 58 0.41 5.82 -10.85
C GLU A 58 1.77 5.94 -11.53
N THR A 59 1.75 6.43 -12.77
CA THR A 59 2.97 6.66 -13.56
C THR A 59 3.87 7.72 -12.93
N GLU A 60 3.30 8.78 -12.37
CA GLU A 60 4.05 9.85 -11.69
C GLU A 60 4.83 9.32 -10.49
N MET A 61 4.17 8.55 -9.62
CA MET A 61 4.84 7.90 -8.48
C MET A 61 5.98 6.99 -8.91
N PHE A 62 5.81 6.27 -10.03
CA PHE A 62 6.86 5.42 -10.58
C PHE A 62 8.07 6.24 -11.04
N HIS A 63 7.85 7.37 -11.73
CA HIS A 63 8.92 8.26 -12.18
C HIS A 63 9.63 8.98 -11.03
N GLU A 64 8.92 9.25 -9.92
CA GLU A 64 9.50 9.78 -8.69
C GLU A 64 10.36 8.75 -7.93
N GLY A 65 10.44 7.51 -8.41
CA GLY A 65 11.17 6.43 -7.75
C GLY A 65 10.42 5.76 -6.60
N PHE A 66 9.14 6.07 -6.42
CA PHE A 66 8.29 5.36 -5.47
C PHE A 66 7.81 4.05 -6.08
N ARG A 67 8.39 2.94 -5.65
CA ARG A 67 8.12 1.61 -6.21
C ARG A 67 7.90 0.58 -5.09
N PRO A 68 6.81 -0.21 -5.15
CA PRO A 68 5.75 -0.20 -6.16
C PRO A 68 4.95 1.12 -6.15
N ALA A 69 4.55 1.58 -7.34
CA ALA A 69 3.87 2.87 -7.52
C ALA A 69 2.38 2.81 -7.16
N VAL A 70 2.07 2.25 -6.01
CA VAL A 70 0.70 2.03 -5.52
C VAL A 70 0.16 3.29 -4.86
N ASN A 71 -0.92 3.82 -5.42
CA ASN A 71 -1.67 4.90 -4.78
C ASN A 71 -2.60 4.33 -3.71
N ALA A 72 -2.21 4.45 -2.45
CA ALA A 72 -3.00 3.97 -1.31
C ALA A 72 -4.35 4.69 -1.14
N GLY A 73 -4.48 5.92 -1.62
CA GLY A 73 -5.71 6.71 -1.58
C GLY A 73 -6.79 6.18 -2.53
N LEU A 74 -6.39 5.84 -3.76
CA LEU A 74 -7.28 5.34 -4.81
C LEU A 74 -7.46 3.83 -4.82
N SER A 75 -6.55 3.10 -4.17
CA SER A 75 -6.65 1.65 -4.03
C SER A 75 -7.71 1.29 -2.98
N VAL A 76 -8.51 0.28 -3.29
CA VAL A 76 -9.61 -0.18 -2.43
C VAL A 76 -9.58 -1.70 -2.35
N SER A 77 -9.82 -2.24 -1.16
CA SER A 77 -10.12 -3.66 -0.98
C SER A 77 -11.36 -3.81 -0.09
N ARG A 78 -12.39 -4.47 -0.62
CA ARG A 78 -13.64 -4.74 0.11
C ARG A 78 -13.48 -5.84 1.15
N VAL A 79 -12.56 -6.77 0.91
CA VAL A 79 -12.34 -7.97 1.73
C VAL A 79 -11.01 -7.98 2.46
N GLY A 80 -10.06 -7.15 2.06
CA GLY A 80 -8.68 -7.14 2.58
C GLY A 80 -8.60 -6.99 4.10
N GLY A 81 -9.46 -6.17 4.69
CA GLY A 81 -9.51 -6.01 6.14
C GLY A 81 -9.88 -7.30 6.90
N SER A 82 -10.65 -8.19 6.30
CA SER A 82 -11.00 -9.49 6.89
C SER A 82 -9.88 -10.52 6.74
N ALA A 83 -9.03 -10.37 5.73
CA ALA A 83 -7.88 -11.24 5.48
C ALA A 83 -6.65 -10.89 6.32
N GLN A 84 -6.57 -9.66 6.83
CA GLN A 84 -5.43 -9.20 7.64
C GLN A 84 -5.42 -9.84 9.03
N ILE A 85 -4.22 -10.18 9.51
CA ILE A 85 -4.01 -10.51 10.93
C ILE A 85 -4.32 -9.29 11.80
N LYS A 86 -4.69 -9.51 13.06
CA LYS A 86 -5.12 -8.44 13.98
C LYS A 86 -4.06 -7.33 14.13
N ALA A 87 -2.79 -7.71 14.22
CA ALA A 87 -1.67 -6.77 14.34
C ALA A 87 -1.58 -5.85 13.12
N MET A 88 -1.59 -6.40 11.90
CA MET A 88 -1.56 -5.62 10.66
C MET A 88 -2.75 -4.68 10.57
N LYS A 89 -3.96 -5.17 10.84
CA LYS A 89 -5.18 -4.36 10.80
C LYS A 89 -5.11 -3.13 11.70
N LYS A 90 -4.55 -3.30 12.92
CA LYS A 90 -4.42 -2.22 13.88
C LYS A 90 -3.38 -1.18 13.45
N ILE A 91 -2.23 -1.63 12.94
CA ILE A 91 -1.10 -0.77 12.62
C ILE A 91 -1.27 -0.08 11.26
N ALA A 92 -1.84 -0.74 10.27
CA ALA A 92 -2.01 -0.17 8.94
C ALA A 92 -3.15 0.86 8.84
N ALA A 93 -4.09 0.87 9.78
CA ALA A 93 -5.26 1.74 9.73
C ALA A 93 -4.94 3.24 9.62
N PRO A 94 -3.98 3.83 10.37
CA PRO A 94 -3.67 5.26 10.29
C PRO A 94 -2.88 5.64 9.04
N ILE A 95 -2.13 4.73 8.42
CA ILE A 95 -1.19 5.03 7.33
C ILE A 95 -1.87 5.74 6.17
N ARG A 96 -3.06 5.33 5.82
CA ARG A 96 -3.83 5.90 4.71
C ARG A 96 -4.16 7.37 4.94
N VAL A 97 -4.51 7.72 6.15
CA VAL A 97 -4.81 9.11 6.56
C VAL A 97 -3.53 9.94 6.59
N GLU A 98 -2.46 9.40 7.15
CA GLU A 98 -1.15 10.08 7.22
C GLU A 98 -0.58 10.36 5.82
N LEU A 99 -0.69 9.41 4.89
CA LEU A 99 -0.27 9.61 3.50
C LEU A 99 -1.14 10.65 2.76
N ALA A 100 -2.44 10.69 3.02
CA ALA A 100 -3.31 11.71 2.45
C ALA A 100 -2.94 13.11 2.96
N GLN A 101 -2.74 13.26 4.27
CA GLN A 101 -2.29 14.51 4.88
C GLN A 101 -0.92 14.94 4.35
N TYR A 102 0.02 14.02 4.23
CA TYR A 102 1.32 14.30 3.63
C TYR A 102 1.20 14.89 2.22
N ARG A 103 0.38 14.28 1.35
CA ARG A 103 0.18 14.78 -0.02
C ARG A 103 -0.37 16.19 -0.05
N GLU A 104 -1.36 16.51 0.78
CA GLU A 104 -1.92 17.85 0.87
C GLU A 104 -0.87 18.85 1.33
N LEU A 105 -0.15 18.54 2.41
CA LEU A 105 0.88 19.41 2.97
C LEU A 105 2.08 19.58 2.02
N ALA A 106 2.51 18.52 1.34
CA ALA A 106 3.59 18.59 0.35
C ALA A 106 3.23 19.51 -0.83
N ALA A 107 1.99 19.47 -1.29
CA ALA A 107 1.51 20.39 -2.32
C ALA A 107 1.56 21.85 -1.85
N PHE A 108 1.14 22.13 -0.62
CA PHE A 108 1.21 23.47 -0.03
C PHE A 108 2.64 23.98 0.18
N SER A 109 3.56 23.11 0.59
CA SER A 109 4.95 23.48 0.84
C SER A 109 5.69 23.99 -0.40
N GLN A 110 5.24 23.60 -1.59
CA GLN A 110 5.79 24.08 -2.86
C GLN A 110 5.51 25.56 -3.13
N PHE A 111 4.51 26.16 -2.46
CA PHE A 111 4.14 27.56 -2.64
C PHE A 111 4.87 28.53 -1.71
N GLY A 112 5.91 28.09 -0.99
CA GLY A 112 6.84 28.95 -0.25
C GLY A 112 6.27 29.61 1.01
N SER A 113 5.20 29.09 1.59
CA SER A 113 4.69 29.53 2.89
C SER A 113 5.62 29.09 4.03
N GLU A 114 5.81 29.94 5.04
CA GLU A 114 6.47 29.53 6.27
C GLU A 114 5.63 28.44 6.95
N LEU A 115 6.20 27.24 7.05
CA LEU A 115 5.55 26.12 7.71
C LEU A 115 5.76 26.21 9.22
N ASP A 116 4.68 26.03 9.98
CA ASP A 116 4.77 25.89 11.43
C ASP A 116 5.44 24.54 11.83
N ALA A 117 5.77 24.40 13.09
CA ALA A 117 6.50 23.23 13.60
C ALA A 117 5.68 21.95 13.45
N ASP A 118 4.37 21.98 13.64
CA ASP A 118 3.48 20.83 13.52
C ASP A 118 3.39 20.35 12.06
N THR A 119 3.25 21.29 11.12
CA THR A 119 3.24 20.97 9.69
C THR A 119 4.56 20.38 9.22
N ARG A 120 5.69 20.90 9.69
CA ARG A 120 7.02 20.33 9.38
C ARG A 120 7.18 18.91 9.89
N GLU A 121 6.71 18.65 11.12
CA GLU A 121 6.74 17.28 11.69
C GLU A 121 5.88 16.31 10.89
N LYS A 122 4.68 16.70 10.50
CA LYS A 122 3.78 15.89 9.66
C LYS A 122 4.38 15.57 8.29
N LEU A 123 5.04 16.55 7.68
CA LEU A 123 5.77 16.33 6.42
C LEU A 123 6.93 15.35 6.62
N ALA A 124 7.75 15.55 7.64
CA ALA A 124 8.87 14.67 7.95
C ALA A 124 8.41 13.23 8.26
N GLN A 125 7.29 13.08 8.95
CA GLN A 125 6.68 11.80 9.24
C GLN A 125 6.16 11.11 7.96
N GLY A 126 5.45 11.85 7.13
CA GLY A 126 4.91 11.33 5.87
C GLY A 126 5.99 10.89 4.88
N GLU A 127 7.10 11.61 4.79
CA GLU A 127 8.27 11.22 3.98
C GLU A 127 8.84 9.87 4.43
N ARG A 128 8.96 9.65 5.73
CA ARG A 128 9.49 8.41 6.30
C ARG A 128 8.55 7.25 6.09
N ILE A 129 7.24 7.44 6.29
CA ILE A 129 6.24 6.41 5.95
C ILE A 129 6.31 6.08 4.46
N ARG A 130 6.44 7.09 3.61
CA ARG A 130 6.56 6.89 2.17
C ARG A 130 7.81 6.09 1.80
N GLU A 131 8.94 6.36 2.46
CA GLU A 131 10.20 5.62 2.21
C GLU A 131 10.09 4.16 2.64
N VAL A 132 9.53 3.90 3.81
CA VAL A 132 9.28 2.55 4.35
C VAL A 132 8.38 1.70 3.44
N LEU A 133 7.46 2.32 2.69
CA LEU A 133 6.56 1.61 1.78
C LEU A 133 7.21 1.22 0.45
N LYS A 134 8.41 1.71 0.14
CA LYS A 134 9.16 1.24 -1.03
C LYS A 134 9.63 -0.19 -0.82
N GLN A 135 9.57 -0.98 -1.87
CA GLN A 135 9.94 -2.38 -1.84
C GLN A 135 10.71 -2.77 -3.10
N PRO A 136 11.84 -3.45 -2.98
CA PRO A 136 12.57 -3.97 -4.13
C PRO A 136 11.75 -5.02 -4.88
N GLN A 137 11.95 -5.11 -6.19
CA GLN A 137 11.30 -6.10 -7.02
C GLN A 137 11.77 -7.53 -6.64
N TYR A 138 10.82 -8.47 -6.63
CA TYR A 138 11.06 -9.89 -6.28
C TYR A 138 11.57 -10.16 -4.87
N GLN A 139 11.39 -9.21 -3.96
CA GLN A 139 11.77 -9.37 -2.55
C GLN A 139 10.53 -9.20 -1.64
N PRO A 140 9.66 -10.21 -1.57
CA PRO A 140 8.51 -10.16 -0.68
C PRO A 140 8.96 -10.15 0.78
N MET A 141 8.33 -9.29 1.59
CA MET A 141 8.60 -9.17 3.01
C MET A 141 7.64 -10.05 3.81
N PRO A 142 8.12 -10.88 4.76
CA PRO A 142 7.26 -11.60 5.69
C PRO A 142 6.33 -10.66 6.47
N VAL A 143 5.11 -11.14 6.82
CA VAL A 143 4.10 -10.29 7.45
C VAL A 143 4.54 -9.74 8.80
N GLU A 144 5.34 -10.48 9.55
CA GLU A 144 5.92 -10.07 10.82
C GLU A 144 6.80 -8.82 10.66
N TYR A 145 7.66 -8.82 9.64
CA TYR A 145 8.52 -7.68 9.33
C TYR A 145 7.71 -6.49 8.83
N GLN A 146 6.68 -6.73 8.00
CA GLN A 146 5.77 -5.66 7.59
C GLN A 146 5.13 -4.97 8.80
N VAL A 147 4.63 -5.75 9.77
CA VAL A 147 4.01 -5.22 10.99
C VAL A 147 5.00 -4.40 11.80
N ILE A 148 6.21 -4.91 12.00
CA ILE A 148 7.24 -4.22 12.77
C ILE A 148 7.67 -2.93 12.09
N THR A 149 7.94 -2.97 10.80
CA THR A 149 8.32 -1.80 9.99
C THR A 149 7.27 -0.71 10.05
N LEU A 150 6.00 -1.08 9.86
CA LEU A 150 4.90 -0.13 9.94
C LEU A 150 4.69 0.42 11.36
N TYR A 151 4.92 -0.39 12.38
CA TYR A 151 4.88 0.06 13.77
C TYR A 151 5.95 1.10 14.07
N VAL A 152 7.17 0.86 13.63
CA VAL A 152 8.29 1.79 13.80
C VAL A 152 8.02 3.10 13.06
N ALA A 153 7.51 3.01 11.84
CA ALA A 153 7.18 4.19 11.03
C ALA A 153 6.03 5.02 11.65
N THR A 154 4.90 4.40 11.96
CA THR A 154 3.73 5.10 12.52
C THR A 154 3.96 5.60 13.95
N GLY A 155 4.82 4.93 14.72
CA GLY A 155 5.24 5.34 16.07
C GLY A 155 6.21 6.52 16.11
N LYS A 156 6.56 7.11 14.97
CA LYS A 156 7.49 8.23 14.83
C LYS A 156 8.94 7.93 15.25
N TYR A 157 9.31 6.65 15.36
CA TYR A 157 10.67 6.25 15.75
C TYR A 157 11.72 6.54 14.66
N LEU A 158 11.27 6.88 13.45
CA LEU A 158 12.16 7.20 12.33
C LEU A 158 12.44 8.70 12.18
N LEU A 159 11.86 9.57 13.02
CA LEU A 159 12.06 11.02 12.88
C LEU A 159 13.51 11.47 13.02
N ASP A 160 14.31 10.73 13.81
CA ASP A 160 15.74 10.98 14.01
C ASP A 160 16.63 10.27 12.97
N VAL A 161 16.03 9.53 12.04
CA VAL A 161 16.73 8.83 10.95
C VAL A 161 16.59 9.64 9.65
N GLU A 162 17.70 9.89 8.97
CA GLU A 162 17.66 10.53 7.66
C GLU A 162 16.95 9.63 6.64
N VAL A 163 16.19 10.23 5.72
CA VAL A 163 15.31 9.51 4.79
C VAL A 163 16.09 8.52 3.93
N ASP A 164 17.29 8.88 3.47
CA ASP A 164 18.16 8.04 2.67
C ASP A 164 18.81 6.88 3.47
N GLN A 165 18.75 6.91 4.79
CA GLN A 165 19.26 5.87 5.68
C GLN A 165 18.19 4.89 6.16
N ILE A 166 16.92 5.11 5.84
CA ILE A 166 15.80 4.28 6.34
C ILE A 166 15.94 2.82 5.89
N THR A 167 16.24 2.58 4.63
CA THR A 167 16.43 1.21 4.11
C THR A 167 17.58 0.48 4.83
N ARG A 168 18.68 1.17 5.11
CA ARG A 168 19.78 0.61 5.87
C ARG A 168 19.39 0.33 7.32
N PHE A 169 18.69 1.27 7.95
CA PHE A 169 18.15 1.10 9.30
C PHE A 169 17.27 -0.15 9.40
N GLU A 170 16.35 -0.36 8.46
CA GLU A 170 15.49 -1.54 8.42
C GLU A 170 16.29 -2.84 8.36
N GLN A 171 17.29 -2.92 7.49
CA GLN A 171 18.13 -4.10 7.35
C GLN A 171 18.92 -4.42 8.63
N GLU A 172 19.51 -3.41 9.25
CA GLU A 172 20.23 -3.54 10.51
C GLU A 172 19.29 -3.92 11.65
N PHE A 173 18.11 -3.30 11.71
CA PHE A 173 17.10 -3.58 12.71
C PHE A 173 16.57 -5.02 12.63
N PHE A 174 16.28 -5.54 11.43
CA PHE A 174 15.87 -6.92 11.25
C PHE A 174 16.96 -7.90 11.64
N THR A 175 18.22 -7.60 11.31
CA THR A 175 19.35 -8.44 11.70
C THR A 175 19.47 -8.53 13.23
N LEU A 176 19.34 -7.41 13.93
CA LEU A 176 19.38 -7.38 15.40
C LEU A 176 18.18 -8.10 16.04
N SER A 177 16.97 -7.91 15.50
CA SER A 177 15.77 -8.54 16.02
C SER A 177 15.79 -10.06 15.88
N LEU A 178 16.36 -10.60 14.79
CA LEU A 178 16.52 -12.05 14.61
C LEU A 178 17.49 -12.66 15.64
N ILE A 179 18.51 -11.94 16.04
CA ILE A 179 19.47 -12.40 17.05
C ILE A 179 18.79 -12.52 18.44
N HIS A 180 17.89 -11.58 18.76
CA HIS A 180 17.22 -11.55 20.08
C HIS A 180 15.97 -12.43 20.17
N ILE A 181 15.35 -12.83 19.07
CA ILE A 181 14.18 -13.72 19.07
C ILE A 181 14.59 -15.20 19.09
N SER A 182 15.85 -15.51 18.75
CA SER A 182 16.39 -16.88 18.74
C SER A 182 16.97 -17.34 20.08
N GLU A 183 17.01 -16.49 21.10
CA GLU A 183 17.31 -16.81 22.51
C GLU A 183 16.01 -16.99 23.32
#